data_ca8f646ee800790a20dda040260cbbfc
#
_entry.id   ca8f646ee800790a20dda040260cbbfc
#
_cell.length_a   1.000
_cell.length_b   1.000
_cell.length_c   1.000
_cell.angle_alpha   90.00
_cell.angle_beta   90.00
_cell.angle_gamma   90.00
#
_symmetry.space_group_name_H-M   'P 1'
#
loop_
_entity.id
_entity.type
_entity.pdbx_description
1 polymer ?
#
loop_
_entity_poly.entity_id
_entity_poly.type
_entity_poly.pdbx_seq_one_letter_code
_entity_poly.pdbx_strand_id
1 'polypeptide(L)'
;MERLGAYLNRHWVVALVALWIGAMAWMLWVRWGGIHWFALPDTDDNIRMDQVRDWLNGQGWYDLRQYRLNPPGGFDIHWSRFVDLPIAGIILALRPFVGGAMAEKTAVALAPMLPLAIAMAATAVTARRLVAPIAAIPAAALILLCQSALFMFMPLRIDHHGWQLAMLAATVAGLTDPRAARGGAIAAISTVISLVIGLEMLPFLAIAGGAIVLRWVWEGATEAERMRTYALGVAGGSAIGYVLFASYANRAPVCDALSPVWLSALLLAGALLYPMSLLRSQSRAVRFFVAGAAGAVVACAFAVTWPGCLTRPEHVSPELDRLWLSNVKEARPITLQKRDVIIGIVTMPIVGLVGAIVMCWRTRRDARAIANWATILLMALLSCAMLFWQARIGAGAQIIALPGAAALGWLALGWMWRQSLPVAGGAATAAAAAIAAWVWLPPTAFGLPASPARPALKIIGKANARCPTLPALAPIAKLPATTIMTFVDLGPRLITVTHHSAIAGPYHRNGDAILDIHHAFDGAPEQARAIAKRHGATLLLTCPNMSESTIYRSRSPNGFYARLSRGEKFDWLTPVPLPASSPLKLWRIS
;
A
#
# COMPACT_ATOMS: atom_id res chain seq x y z
N MET A 1 37.47 12.66 -8.39
CA MET A 1 36.34 12.01 -7.69
C MET A 1 36.19 12.49 -6.24
N GLU A 2 37.28 12.69 -5.49
CA GLU A 2 37.21 13.18 -4.10
C GLU A 2 36.54 14.55 -3.97
N ARG A 3 36.81 15.50 -4.88
CA ARG A 3 36.15 16.83 -4.87
C ARG A 3 34.64 16.73 -5.09
N LEU A 4 34.20 15.87 -5.99
CA LEU A 4 32.76 15.64 -6.23
C LEU A 4 32.11 14.97 -5.02
N GLY A 5 32.78 13.98 -4.42
CA GLY A 5 32.32 13.32 -3.20
C GLY A 5 32.19 14.28 -2.02
N ALA A 6 33.15 15.16 -1.82
CA ALA A 6 33.11 16.20 -0.79
C ALA A 6 31.98 17.21 -1.05
N TYR A 7 31.79 17.61 -2.31
CA TYR A 7 30.72 18.52 -2.70
C TYR A 7 29.35 17.90 -2.46
N LEU A 8 29.10 16.66 -2.91
CA LEU A 8 27.84 15.93 -2.71
C LEU A 8 27.55 15.69 -1.22
N ASN A 9 28.60 15.42 -0.43
CA ASN A 9 28.44 15.26 1.02
C ASN A 9 28.01 16.58 1.69
N ARG A 10 28.55 17.72 1.25
CA ARG A 10 28.18 19.04 1.76
C ARG A 10 26.77 19.46 1.32
N HIS A 11 26.38 19.14 0.09
CA HIS A 11 25.13 19.57 -0.53
C HIS A 11 24.14 18.40 -0.76
N TRP A 12 24.20 17.37 0.07
CA TRP A 12 23.42 16.15 -0.11
C TRP A 12 21.90 16.40 -0.14
N VAL A 13 21.39 17.39 0.59
CA VAL A 13 19.96 17.75 0.57
C VAL A 13 19.56 18.27 -0.81
N VAL A 14 20.39 19.15 -1.39
CA VAL A 14 20.15 19.69 -2.75
C VAL A 14 20.19 18.56 -3.78
N ALA A 15 21.18 17.65 -3.66
CA ALA A 15 21.28 16.49 -4.54
C ALA A 15 20.07 15.54 -4.39
N LEU A 16 19.56 15.36 -3.17
CA LEU A 16 18.36 14.56 -2.90
C LEU A 16 17.11 15.20 -3.50
N VAL A 17 16.92 16.51 -3.35
CA VAL A 17 15.81 17.25 -3.96
C VAL A 17 15.89 17.17 -5.48
N ALA A 18 17.08 17.32 -6.06
CA ALA A 18 17.28 17.18 -7.51
C ALA A 18 16.94 15.76 -8.01
N LEU A 19 17.36 14.72 -7.25
CA LEU A 19 16.98 13.32 -7.55
C LEU A 19 15.46 13.13 -7.50
N TRP A 20 14.80 13.65 -6.46
CA TRP A 20 13.35 13.57 -6.33
C TRP A 20 12.63 14.30 -7.47
N ILE A 21 13.05 15.52 -7.83
CA ILE A 21 12.48 16.27 -8.97
C ILE A 21 12.70 15.50 -10.28
N GLY A 22 13.88 14.94 -10.50
CA GLY A 22 14.17 14.10 -11.66
C GLY A 22 13.28 12.85 -11.73
N ALA A 23 13.08 12.18 -10.58
CA ALA A 23 12.16 11.05 -10.47
C ALA A 23 10.71 11.46 -10.76
N MET A 24 10.25 12.61 -10.22
CA MET A 24 8.93 13.16 -10.52
C MET A 24 8.75 13.42 -12.01
N ALA A 25 9.70 14.10 -12.65
CA ALA A 25 9.65 14.42 -14.08
C ALA A 25 9.55 13.15 -14.93
N TRP A 26 10.36 12.15 -14.60
CA TRP A 26 10.33 10.83 -15.26
C TRP A 26 8.98 10.12 -15.05
N MET A 27 8.46 10.09 -13.83
CA MET A 27 7.16 9.45 -13.53
C MET A 27 5.99 10.13 -14.24
N LEU A 28 5.97 11.48 -14.25
CA LEU A 28 4.96 12.26 -14.96
C LEU A 28 5.01 11.98 -16.47
N TRP A 29 6.22 11.92 -17.04
CA TRP A 29 6.40 11.58 -18.45
C TRP A 29 5.90 10.17 -18.79
N VAL A 30 6.28 9.15 -18.00
CA VAL A 30 5.86 7.75 -18.20
C VAL A 30 4.35 7.59 -18.04
N ARG A 31 3.72 8.33 -17.10
CA ARG A 31 2.28 8.25 -16.79
C ARG A 31 1.44 9.30 -17.50
N TRP A 32 2.02 10.10 -18.40
CA TRP A 32 1.33 11.21 -19.05
C TRP A 32 -0.02 10.81 -19.68
N GLY A 33 -0.06 9.71 -20.44
CA GLY A 33 -1.29 9.20 -21.04
C GLY A 33 -2.37 8.85 -19.98
N GLY A 34 -1.96 8.23 -18.88
CA GLY A 34 -2.87 7.94 -17.76
C GLY A 34 -3.42 9.20 -17.11
N ILE A 35 -2.57 10.19 -16.88
CA ILE A 35 -2.94 11.50 -16.30
C ILE A 35 -3.90 12.23 -17.25
N HIS A 36 -3.57 12.28 -18.53
CA HIS A 36 -4.42 12.93 -19.54
C HIS A 36 -5.84 12.36 -19.55
N TRP A 37 -5.97 11.02 -19.50
CA TRP A 37 -7.24 10.32 -19.53
C TRP A 37 -7.84 10.06 -18.13
N PHE A 38 -7.26 10.62 -17.07
CA PHE A 38 -7.72 10.42 -15.70
C PHE A 38 -7.90 8.92 -15.37
N ALA A 39 -6.95 8.11 -15.78
CA ALA A 39 -7.01 6.64 -15.68
C ALA A 39 -6.42 6.17 -14.34
N LEU A 40 -7.19 6.33 -13.26
CA LEU A 40 -6.85 5.79 -11.94
C LEU A 40 -6.71 4.27 -12.04
N PRO A 41 -5.54 3.69 -11.66
CA PRO A 41 -5.22 2.31 -12.00
C PRO A 41 -5.88 1.26 -11.09
N ASP A 42 -6.32 1.66 -9.91
CA ASP A 42 -6.84 0.76 -8.89
C ASP A 42 -8.23 1.18 -8.42
N THR A 43 -8.97 0.24 -7.83
CA THR A 43 -10.27 0.49 -7.23
C THR A 43 -10.18 1.45 -6.06
N ASP A 44 -9.12 1.33 -5.23
CA ASP A 44 -8.88 2.20 -4.07
C ASP A 44 -8.57 3.64 -4.48
N ASP A 45 -7.83 3.84 -5.58
CA ASP A 45 -7.60 5.18 -6.14
C ASP A 45 -8.92 5.83 -6.59
N ASN A 46 -9.81 5.04 -7.20
CA ASN A 46 -11.10 5.52 -7.68
C ASN A 46 -12.00 5.94 -6.51
N ILE A 47 -12.17 5.07 -5.50
CA ILE A 47 -13.00 5.40 -4.35
C ILE A 47 -12.42 6.54 -3.52
N ARG A 48 -11.09 6.65 -3.42
CA ARG A 48 -10.41 7.76 -2.76
C ARG A 48 -10.74 9.09 -3.43
N MET A 49 -10.75 9.13 -4.75
CA MET A 49 -11.12 10.34 -5.48
C MET A 49 -12.58 10.75 -5.21
N ASP A 50 -13.50 9.78 -5.17
CA ASP A 50 -14.90 10.04 -4.81
C ASP A 50 -15.04 10.54 -3.37
N GLN A 51 -14.32 9.96 -2.41
CA GLN A 51 -14.30 10.43 -1.03
C GLN A 51 -13.83 11.88 -0.89
N VAL A 52 -12.80 12.25 -1.65
CA VAL A 52 -12.32 13.64 -1.69
C VAL A 52 -13.38 14.56 -2.29
N ARG A 53 -14.04 14.16 -3.37
CA ARG A 53 -15.12 14.95 -3.98
C ARG A 53 -16.32 15.09 -3.05
N ASP A 54 -16.75 14.01 -2.42
CA ASP A 54 -17.87 14.01 -1.48
C ASP A 54 -17.58 14.95 -0.30
N TRP A 55 -16.35 14.91 0.25
CA TRP A 55 -15.93 15.83 1.30
C TRP A 55 -15.90 17.29 0.82
N LEU A 56 -15.35 17.58 -0.34
CA LEU A 56 -15.32 18.93 -0.92
C LEU A 56 -16.73 19.45 -1.28
N ASN A 57 -17.69 18.55 -1.45
CA ASN A 57 -19.10 18.84 -1.69
C ASN A 57 -19.96 18.87 -0.41
N GLY A 58 -19.35 18.78 0.78
CA GLY A 58 -20.02 18.99 2.07
C GLY A 58 -20.27 17.74 2.91
N GLN A 59 -19.81 16.56 2.50
CA GLN A 59 -19.86 15.38 3.39
C GLN A 59 -19.03 15.65 4.65
N GLY A 60 -19.57 15.26 5.82
CA GLY A 60 -18.93 15.51 7.11
C GLY A 60 -17.54 14.88 7.24
N TRP A 61 -16.65 15.51 8.04
CA TRP A 61 -15.28 15.04 8.25
C TRP A 61 -15.20 13.60 8.74
N TYR A 62 -16.07 13.21 9.67
CA TYR A 62 -16.12 11.87 10.25
C TYR A 62 -17.06 10.91 9.51
N ASP A 63 -17.78 11.38 8.50
CA ASP A 63 -18.60 10.55 7.63
C ASP A 63 -17.75 10.07 6.45
N LEU A 64 -17.31 8.80 6.47
CA LEU A 64 -16.56 8.16 5.39
C LEU A 64 -17.41 7.12 4.66
N ARG A 65 -18.74 7.23 4.77
CA ARG A 65 -19.64 6.32 4.07
C ARG A 65 -19.69 6.68 2.58
N GLN A 66 -19.55 5.68 1.73
CA GLN A 66 -19.75 5.83 0.29
C GLN A 66 -21.17 5.44 -0.07
N TYR A 67 -22.00 6.43 -0.34
CA TYR A 67 -23.42 6.25 -0.59
C TYR A 67 -23.75 5.79 -2.02
N ARG A 68 -22.82 5.97 -2.96
CA ARG A 68 -23.02 5.59 -4.36
C ARG A 68 -22.62 4.15 -4.69
N LEU A 69 -22.00 3.45 -3.74
CA LEU A 69 -21.86 2.00 -3.75
C LEU A 69 -22.79 1.40 -2.71
N ASN A 70 -23.58 0.39 -3.12
CA ASN A 70 -24.61 -0.25 -2.31
C ASN A 70 -25.72 0.73 -1.83
N PRO A 71 -26.33 1.53 -2.73
CA PRO A 71 -27.39 2.45 -2.35
C PRO A 71 -28.66 1.68 -1.91
N PRO A 72 -29.51 2.26 -1.04
CA PRO A 72 -29.39 3.61 -0.47
C PRO A 72 -28.50 3.65 0.77
N GLY A 73 -28.16 2.52 1.38
CA GLY A 73 -27.44 2.44 2.65
C GLY A 73 -25.96 2.83 2.54
N GLY A 74 -25.34 2.59 1.42
CA GLY A 74 -23.89 2.73 1.26
C GLY A 74 -23.09 1.74 2.11
N PHE A 75 -21.79 1.95 2.21
CA PHE A 75 -20.92 1.21 3.13
C PHE A 75 -19.82 2.10 3.68
N ASP A 76 -19.33 1.76 4.87
CA ASP A 76 -18.29 2.52 5.56
C ASP A 76 -16.89 2.08 5.12
N ILE A 77 -16.03 3.04 4.77
CA ILE A 77 -14.64 2.77 4.42
C ILE A 77 -13.79 2.69 5.68
N HIS A 78 -12.81 1.76 5.72
CA HIS A 78 -12.00 1.47 6.90
C HIS A 78 -10.86 2.46 7.14
N TRP A 79 -10.27 3.05 6.10
CA TRP A 79 -9.19 4.02 6.23
C TRP A 79 -9.68 5.42 6.65
N SER A 80 -8.75 6.32 6.96
CA SER A 80 -9.09 7.69 7.38
C SER A 80 -8.94 8.71 6.26
N ARG A 81 -9.43 9.96 6.54
CA ARG A 81 -9.24 11.12 5.64
C ARG A 81 -7.84 11.73 5.65
N PHE A 82 -6.87 11.16 6.38
CA PHE A 82 -5.52 11.73 6.44
C PHE A 82 -4.92 11.92 5.04
N VAL A 83 -5.09 10.93 4.17
CA VAL A 83 -4.58 10.95 2.78
C VAL A 83 -5.41 11.86 1.87
N ASP A 84 -6.67 12.11 2.23
CA ASP A 84 -7.53 13.05 1.47
C ASP A 84 -7.04 14.49 1.59
N LEU A 85 -6.39 14.85 2.72
CA LEU A 85 -5.92 16.22 2.99
C LEU A 85 -5.00 16.79 1.90
N PRO A 86 -3.88 16.14 1.52
CA PRO A 86 -3.01 16.66 0.47
C PRO A 86 -3.68 16.68 -0.90
N ILE A 87 -4.56 15.74 -1.21
CA ILE A 87 -5.30 15.70 -2.48
C ILE A 87 -6.26 16.89 -2.55
N ALA A 88 -7.10 17.05 -1.53
CA ALA A 88 -8.03 18.16 -1.42
C ALA A 88 -7.31 19.52 -1.38
N GLY A 89 -6.18 19.62 -0.66
CA GLY A 89 -5.37 20.83 -0.59
C GLY A 89 -4.87 21.29 -1.96
N ILE A 90 -4.35 20.35 -2.78
CA ILE A 90 -3.92 20.65 -4.16
C ILE A 90 -5.12 21.07 -5.02
N ILE A 91 -6.26 20.38 -4.91
CA ILE A 91 -7.47 20.74 -5.67
C ILE A 91 -7.95 22.14 -5.31
N LEU A 92 -8.07 22.45 -4.02
CA LEU A 92 -8.54 23.75 -3.56
C LEU A 92 -7.59 24.89 -3.97
N ALA A 93 -6.28 24.65 -3.88
CA ALA A 93 -5.28 25.64 -4.28
C ALA A 93 -5.28 25.95 -5.77
N LEU A 94 -5.53 24.94 -6.62
CA LEU A 94 -5.44 25.09 -8.07
C LEU A 94 -6.78 25.40 -8.75
N ARG A 95 -7.90 24.97 -8.14
CA ARG A 95 -9.24 25.12 -8.73
C ARG A 95 -9.60 26.52 -9.21
N PRO A 96 -9.24 27.61 -8.49
CA PRO A 96 -9.53 28.97 -8.94
C PRO A 96 -8.78 29.38 -10.20
N PHE A 97 -7.64 28.76 -10.50
CA PHE A 97 -6.76 29.15 -11.60
C PHE A 97 -6.94 28.30 -12.86
N VAL A 98 -7.18 26.98 -12.67
CA VAL A 98 -7.20 26.02 -13.80
C VAL A 98 -8.54 25.29 -13.96
N GLY A 99 -9.52 25.59 -13.10
CA GLY A 99 -10.81 24.90 -13.07
C GLY A 99 -10.76 23.51 -12.41
N GLY A 100 -11.93 22.96 -12.05
CA GLY A 100 -12.04 21.76 -11.24
C GLY A 100 -11.41 20.53 -11.86
N ALA A 101 -11.71 20.24 -13.13
CA ALA A 101 -11.20 19.03 -13.81
C ALA A 101 -9.67 19.00 -13.93
N MET A 102 -9.04 20.15 -14.22
CA MET A 102 -7.58 20.23 -14.31
C MET A 102 -6.94 20.19 -12.92
N ALA A 103 -7.55 20.80 -11.92
CA ALA A 103 -7.09 20.73 -10.53
C ALA A 103 -7.09 19.28 -10.02
N GLU A 104 -8.14 18.50 -10.29
CA GLU A 104 -8.20 17.09 -9.94
C GLU A 104 -7.11 16.27 -10.66
N LYS A 105 -6.93 16.47 -11.98
CA LYS A 105 -5.85 15.79 -12.74
C LYS A 105 -4.47 16.13 -12.18
N THR A 106 -4.24 17.35 -11.79
CA THR A 106 -2.98 17.79 -11.19
C THR A 106 -2.80 17.18 -9.80
N ALA A 107 -3.86 17.12 -9.00
CA ALA A 107 -3.83 16.53 -7.67
C ALA A 107 -3.48 15.03 -7.72
N VAL A 108 -4.14 14.25 -8.58
CA VAL A 108 -3.85 12.81 -8.71
C VAL A 108 -2.48 12.53 -9.33
N ALA A 109 -1.91 13.50 -10.05
CA ALA A 109 -0.56 13.41 -10.59
C ALA A 109 0.51 13.69 -9.51
N LEU A 110 0.32 14.71 -8.66
CA LEU A 110 1.34 15.22 -7.76
C LEU A 110 1.25 14.66 -6.33
N ALA A 111 0.04 14.40 -5.81
CA ALA A 111 -0.14 13.96 -4.42
C ALA A 111 0.68 12.70 -4.05
N PRO A 112 0.79 11.66 -4.90
CA PRO A 112 1.60 10.47 -4.59
C PRO A 112 3.10 10.74 -4.47
N MET A 113 3.58 11.86 -5.02
CA MET A 113 5.01 12.21 -5.00
C MET A 113 5.44 12.84 -3.68
N LEU A 114 4.51 13.34 -2.87
CA LEU A 114 4.79 13.86 -1.53
C LEU A 114 5.33 12.77 -0.59
N PRO A 115 4.65 11.63 -0.41
CA PRO A 115 5.19 10.55 0.39
C PRO A 115 6.48 9.96 -0.18
N LEU A 116 6.71 9.98 -1.51
CA LEU A 116 7.99 9.59 -2.09
C LEU A 116 9.14 10.45 -1.58
N ALA A 117 8.96 11.77 -1.48
CA ALA A 117 9.98 12.66 -0.92
C ALA A 117 10.37 12.25 0.51
N ILE A 118 9.36 11.93 1.35
CA ILE A 118 9.58 11.49 2.73
C ILE A 118 10.32 10.15 2.76
N ALA A 119 9.91 9.18 1.94
CA ALA A 119 10.54 7.87 1.86
C ALA A 119 12.01 7.98 1.40
N MET A 120 12.28 8.78 0.36
CA MET A 120 13.65 9.05 -0.11
C MET A 120 14.51 9.74 0.95
N ALA A 121 13.97 10.75 1.64
CA ALA A 121 14.68 11.46 2.70
C ALA A 121 14.99 10.55 3.90
N ALA A 122 14.04 9.75 4.35
CA ALA A 122 14.22 8.81 5.44
C ALA A 122 15.28 7.74 5.10
N THR A 123 15.22 7.18 3.89
CA THR A 123 16.20 6.21 3.40
C THR A 123 17.60 6.83 3.28
N ALA A 124 17.70 8.05 2.72
CA ALA A 124 18.95 8.79 2.62
C ALA A 124 19.60 9.04 3.99
N VAL A 125 18.81 9.49 4.97
CA VAL A 125 19.27 9.73 6.34
C VAL A 125 19.75 8.44 7.00
N THR A 126 18.99 7.35 6.83
CA THR A 126 19.36 6.03 7.36
C THR A 126 20.70 5.55 6.78
N ALA A 127 20.87 5.62 5.46
CA ALA A 127 22.11 5.22 4.80
C ALA A 127 23.31 6.12 5.18
N ARG A 128 23.08 7.43 5.34
CA ARG A 128 24.13 8.34 5.84
C ARG A 128 24.66 7.94 7.20
N ARG A 129 23.77 7.46 8.07
CA ARG A 129 24.13 7.07 9.45
C ARG A 129 24.79 5.72 9.52
N LEU A 130 24.32 4.76 8.74
CA LEU A 130 24.70 3.35 8.87
C LEU A 130 25.82 2.92 7.91
N VAL A 131 25.93 3.56 6.75
CA VAL A 131 26.84 3.15 5.67
C VAL A 131 27.96 4.16 5.49
N ALA A 132 27.64 5.31 4.90
CA ALA A 132 28.57 6.41 4.67
C ALA A 132 27.79 7.71 4.34
N PRO A 133 28.38 8.90 4.62
CA PRO A 133 27.72 10.17 4.30
C PRO A 133 27.28 10.31 2.84
N ILE A 134 28.08 9.84 1.89
CA ILE A 134 27.80 9.90 0.46
C ILE A 134 26.80 8.82 0.00
N ALA A 135 26.57 7.78 0.78
CA ALA A 135 25.62 6.71 0.45
C ALA A 135 24.14 7.19 0.47
N ALA A 136 23.87 8.41 0.95
CA ALA A 136 22.53 8.99 1.01
C ALA A 136 21.82 8.98 -0.34
N ILE A 137 22.48 9.48 -1.39
CA ILE A 137 21.87 9.64 -2.71
C ILE A 137 21.63 8.29 -3.41
N PRO A 138 22.64 7.39 -3.53
CA PRO A 138 22.39 6.08 -4.11
C PRO A 138 21.37 5.26 -3.33
N ALA A 139 21.32 5.36 -1.99
CA ALA A 139 20.32 4.67 -1.20
C ALA A 139 18.89 5.17 -1.49
N ALA A 140 18.70 6.50 -1.59
CA ALA A 140 17.40 7.07 -1.99
C ALA A 140 17.03 6.65 -3.41
N ALA A 141 17.98 6.58 -4.33
CA ALA A 141 17.75 6.14 -5.71
C ALA A 141 17.32 4.65 -5.81
N LEU A 142 17.74 3.79 -4.86
CA LEU A 142 17.33 2.37 -4.83
C LEU A 142 15.81 2.19 -4.71
N ILE A 143 15.06 3.18 -4.18
CA ILE A 143 13.59 3.13 -4.16
C ILE A 143 13.04 2.99 -5.57
N LEU A 144 13.67 3.64 -6.56
CA LEU A 144 13.26 3.58 -7.95
C LEU A 144 13.42 2.19 -8.59
N LEU A 145 14.15 1.28 -7.93
CA LEU A 145 14.34 -0.12 -8.33
C LEU A 145 13.39 -1.08 -7.57
N CYS A 146 12.64 -0.58 -6.60
CA CYS A 146 11.72 -1.36 -5.79
C CYS A 146 10.34 -1.42 -6.47
N GLN A 147 10.11 -2.38 -7.36
CA GLN A 147 8.90 -2.43 -8.20
C GLN A 147 7.60 -2.28 -7.42
N SER A 148 7.41 -3.06 -6.33
CA SER A 148 6.18 -3.02 -5.54
C SER A 148 6.05 -1.71 -4.76
N ALA A 149 7.13 -1.24 -4.14
CA ALA A 149 7.12 0.01 -3.39
C ALA A 149 6.98 1.22 -4.31
N LEU A 150 7.73 1.26 -5.43
CA LEU A 150 7.69 2.36 -6.39
C LEU A 150 6.30 2.53 -7.00
N PHE A 151 5.60 1.41 -7.29
CA PHE A 151 4.25 1.46 -7.84
C PHE A 151 3.29 2.27 -6.95
N MET A 152 3.47 2.24 -5.61
CA MET A 152 2.64 2.96 -4.64
C MET A 152 2.90 4.47 -4.61
N PHE A 153 3.97 4.95 -5.27
CA PHE A 153 4.32 6.37 -5.38
C PHE A 153 4.10 6.94 -6.79
N MET A 154 3.68 6.10 -7.75
CA MET A 154 3.46 6.54 -9.13
C MET A 154 2.29 7.53 -9.23
N PRO A 155 2.31 8.49 -10.18
CA PRO A 155 1.16 9.31 -10.50
C PRO A 155 -0.11 8.47 -10.66
N LEU A 156 -1.24 9.00 -10.21
CA LEU A 156 -2.55 8.36 -10.18
C LEU A 156 -2.75 7.33 -9.05
N ARG A 157 -1.69 6.92 -8.32
CA ARG A 157 -1.78 6.08 -7.12
C ARG A 157 -2.03 6.97 -5.91
N ILE A 158 -3.27 7.41 -5.74
CA ILE A 158 -3.68 8.31 -4.65
C ILE A 158 -4.20 7.58 -3.41
N ASP A 159 -4.10 6.27 -3.39
CA ASP A 159 -4.45 5.49 -2.21
C ASP A 159 -3.49 5.77 -1.03
N HIS A 160 -3.69 5.06 0.05
CA HIS A 160 -2.98 5.30 1.31
C HIS A 160 -1.62 4.60 1.43
N HIS A 161 -1.33 3.61 0.58
CA HIS A 161 -0.14 2.76 0.71
C HIS A 161 1.17 3.53 0.58
N GLY A 162 1.25 4.51 -0.33
CA GLY A 162 2.45 5.34 -0.49
C GLY A 162 2.80 6.10 0.80
N TRP A 163 1.81 6.67 1.48
CA TRP A 163 2.00 7.34 2.76
C TRP A 163 2.45 6.39 3.86
N GLN A 164 1.86 5.20 3.94
CA GLN A 164 2.25 4.19 4.93
C GLN A 164 3.69 3.69 4.70
N LEU A 165 4.13 3.49 3.46
CA LEU A 165 5.51 3.15 3.13
C LEU A 165 6.49 4.26 3.50
N ALA A 166 6.11 5.52 3.29
CA ALA A 166 6.90 6.67 3.73
C ALA A 166 7.04 6.72 5.25
N MET A 167 5.96 6.44 5.99
CA MET A 167 5.99 6.36 7.45
C MET A 167 6.83 5.17 7.93
N LEU A 168 6.78 4.03 7.24
CA LEU A 168 7.64 2.89 7.55
C LEU A 168 9.13 3.23 7.37
N ALA A 169 9.50 3.90 6.27
CA ALA A 169 10.87 4.40 6.06
C ALA A 169 11.29 5.39 7.17
N ALA A 170 10.40 6.30 7.56
CA ALA A 170 10.65 7.24 8.66
C ALA A 170 10.80 6.52 10.01
N THR A 171 10.02 5.46 10.27
CA THR A 171 10.18 4.61 11.46
C THR A 171 11.57 3.99 11.49
N VAL A 172 12.07 3.42 10.38
CA VAL A 172 13.43 2.88 10.27
C VAL A 172 14.48 3.95 10.53
N ALA A 173 14.29 5.16 10.00
CA ALA A 173 15.18 6.30 10.28
C ALA A 173 15.16 6.70 11.76
N GLY A 174 14.01 6.62 12.44
CA GLY A 174 13.87 6.83 13.88
C GLY A 174 14.62 5.78 14.71
N LEU A 175 14.48 4.50 14.34
CA LEU A 175 15.17 3.40 15.02
C LEU A 175 16.70 3.55 14.97
N THR A 176 17.23 4.10 13.90
CA THR A 176 18.67 4.27 13.66
C THR A 176 19.21 5.66 14.02
N ASP A 177 18.39 6.52 14.64
CA ASP A 177 18.83 7.85 15.04
C ASP A 177 19.82 7.78 16.22
N PRO A 178 21.00 8.45 16.13
CA PRO A 178 21.97 8.43 17.21
C PRO A 178 21.51 9.17 18.49
N ARG A 179 20.51 10.05 18.38
CA ARG A 179 19.87 10.73 19.51
C ARG A 179 18.63 9.95 19.94
N ALA A 180 18.72 9.23 21.05
CA ALA A 180 17.69 8.30 21.50
C ALA A 180 16.30 8.94 21.59
N ALA A 181 16.14 10.09 22.25
CA ALA A 181 14.86 10.78 22.37
C ALA A 181 14.26 11.17 21.02
N ARG A 182 15.06 11.79 20.14
CA ARG A 182 14.61 12.16 18.79
C ARG A 182 14.21 10.94 17.97
N GLY A 183 15.00 9.88 18.04
CA GLY A 183 14.72 8.63 17.36
C GLY A 183 13.41 7.98 17.81
N GLY A 184 13.16 7.95 19.13
CA GLY A 184 11.90 7.47 19.69
C GLY A 184 10.70 8.32 19.25
N ALA A 185 10.84 9.65 19.25
CA ALA A 185 9.80 10.56 18.78
C ALA A 185 9.47 10.38 17.29
N ILE A 186 10.50 10.29 16.43
CA ILE A 186 10.30 10.04 14.98
C ILE A 186 9.59 8.70 14.76
N ALA A 187 10.07 7.63 15.42
CA ALA A 187 9.46 6.31 15.31
C ALA A 187 7.99 6.32 15.79
N ALA A 188 7.68 7.02 16.89
CA ALA A 188 6.32 7.12 17.41
C ALA A 188 5.41 7.89 16.46
N ILE A 189 5.82 9.07 16.00
CA ILE A 189 5.02 9.91 15.09
C ILE A 189 4.73 9.16 13.80
N SER A 190 5.74 8.55 13.18
CA SER A 190 5.56 7.79 11.95
C SER A 190 4.68 6.55 12.15
N THR A 191 4.83 5.82 13.29
CA THR A 191 3.94 4.71 13.66
C THR A 191 2.49 5.19 13.78
N VAL A 192 2.25 6.26 14.52
CA VAL A 192 0.90 6.79 14.74
C VAL A 192 0.26 7.25 13.44
N ILE A 193 0.96 8.02 12.62
CA ILE A 193 0.43 8.48 11.32
C ILE A 193 0.06 7.29 10.45
N SER A 194 0.91 6.27 10.39
CA SER A 194 0.61 5.06 9.62
C SER A 194 -0.65 4.34 10.13
N LEU A 195 -0.81 4.18 11.46
CA LEU A 195 -1.98 3.53 12.06
C LEU A 195 -3.26 4.37 11.94
N VAL A 196 -3.14 5.69 11.95
CA VAL A 196 -4.26 6.62 11.67
C VAL A 196 -4.73 6.48 10.22
N ILE A 197 -3.82 6.27 9.29
CA ILE A 197 -4.14 6.07 7.86
C ILE A 197 -4.88 4.73 7.67
N GLY A 198 -4.33 3.63 8.19
CA GLY A 198 -4.84 2.27 8.10
C GLY A 198 -3.90 1.29 8.80
N LEU A 199 -4.30 0.03 8.90
CA LEU A 199 -3.57 -0.99 9.67
C LEU A 199 -2.65 -1.90 8.84
N GLU A 200 -2.52 -1.67 7.54
CA GLU A 200 -1.78 -2.55 6.62
C GLU A 200 -0.30 -2.68 7.00
N MET A 201 0.28 -1.62 7.60
CA MET A 201 1.66 -1.65 8.08
C MET A 201 1.80 -2.05 9.55
N LEU A 202 0.70 -2.38 10.25
CA LEU A 202 0.72 -2.76 11.67
C LEU A 202 1.76 -3.86 11.99
N PRO A 203 1.91 -4.95 11.21
CA PRO A 203 2.90 -5.98 11.52
C PRO A 203 4.34 -5.44 11.54
N PHE A 204 4.69 -4.57 10.58
CA PHE A 204 6.03 -3.95 10.54
C PHE A 204 6.26 -2.99 11.70
N LEU A 205 5.22 -2.23 12.07
CA LEU A 205 5.29 -1.25 13.16
C LEU A 205 5.35 -1.96 14.52
N ALA A 206 4.67 -3.08 14.68
CA ALA A 206 4.79 -3.94 15.86
C ALA A 206 6.22 -4.50 16.00
N ILE A 207 6.83 -4.96 14.91
CA ILE A 207 8.23 -5.41 14.89
C ILE A 207 9.15 -4.25 15.26
N ALA A 208 8.92 -3.04 14.76
CA ALA A 208 9.71 -1.85 15.08
C ALA A 208 9.59 -1.48 16.57
N GLY A 209 8.39 -1.51 17.13
CA GLY A 209 8.16 -1.34 18.58
C GLY A 209 8.87 -2.40 19.41
N GLY A 210 8.78 -3.67 19.00
CA GLY A 210 9.52 -4.78 19.60
C GLY A 210 11.04 -4.58 19.53
N ALA A 211 11.56 -4.06 18.43
CA ALA A 211 12.98 -3.76 18.29
C ALA A 211 13.44 -2.65 19.26
N ILE A 212 12.62 -1.63 19.53
CA ILE A 212 12.92 -0.60 20.55
C ILE A 212 13.03 -1.25 21.94
N VAL A 213 12.09 -2.15 22.28
CA VAL A 213 12.10 -2.88 23.56
C VAL A 213 13.33 -3.78 23.67
N LEU A 214 13.66 -4.54 22.62
CA LEU A 214 14.84 -5.42 22.60
C LEU A 214 16.14 -4.62 22.71
N ARG A 215 16.25 -3.45 22.11
CA ARG A 215 17.39 -2.55 22.30
C ARG A 215 17.50 -2.08 23.74
N TRP A 216 16.40 -1.70 24.37
CA TRP A 216 16.40 -1.35 25.79
C TRP A 216 16.80 -2.53 26.66
N VAL A 217 16.34 -3.74 26.38
CA VAL A 217 16.77 -4.96 27.09
C VAL A 217 18.30 -5.14 26.97
N TRP A 218 18.86 -4.90 25.80
CA TRP A 218 20.28 -5.12 25.52
C TRP A 218 21.17 -4.00 26.03
N GLU A 219 20.83 -2.75 25.73
CA GLU A 219 21.66 -1.55 25.98
C GLU A 219 21.28 -0.81 27.28
N GLY A 220 20.11 -1.06 27.87
CA GLY A 220 19.67 -0.50 29.14
C GLY A 220 19.44 1.01 29.08
N ALA A 221 20.10 1.75 29.98
CA ALA A 221 19.89 3.18 30.17
C ALA A 221 20.13 4.03 28.90
N THR A 222 21.01 3.60 28.00
CA THR A 222 21.31 4.33 26.75
C THR A 222 20.14 4.39 25.79
N GLU A 223 19.26 3.38 25.80
CA GLU A 223 18.06 3.31 24.96
C GLU A 223 16.76 3.60 25.72
N ALA A 224 16.84 3.82 27.04
CA ALA A 224 15.68 4.11 27.87
C ALA A 224 14.89 5.34 27.39
N GLU A 225 15.60 6.37 26.96
CA GLU A 225 14.99 7.61 26.48
C GLU A 225 14.29 7.44 25.12
N ARG A 226 14.84 6.58 24.24
CA ARG A 226 14.14 6.19 22.99
C ARG A 226 12.83 5.48 23.29
N MET A 227 12.86 4.50 24.21
CA MET A 227 11.65 3.77 24.62
C MET A 227 10.64 4.70 25.29
N ARG A 228 11.08 5.64 26.14
CA ARG A 228 10.22 6.61 26.81
C ARG A 228 9.48 7.51 25.83
N THR A 229 10.20 8.14 24.92
CA THR A 229 9.60 9.04 23.92
C THR A 229 8.73 8.29 22.93
N TYR A 230 9.08 7.05 22.59
CA TYR A 230 8.24 6.17 21.79
C TYR A 230 6.94 5.82 22.51
N ALA A 231 7.01 5.42 23.77
CA ALA A 231 5.84 5.06 24.59
C ALA A 231 4.84 6.22 24.70
N LEU A 232 5.33 7.41 25.06
CA LEU A 232 4.51 8.63 25.17
C LEU A 232 3.91 9.02 23.82
N GLY A 233 4.72 8.98 22.78
CA GLY A 233 4.29 9.37 21.43
C GLY A 233 3.27 8.41 20.85
N VAL A 234 3.41 7.08 21.05
CA VAL A 234 2.44 6.09 20.56
C VAL A 234 1.14 6.21 21.35
N ALA A 235 1.18 6.25 22.68
CA ALA A 235 -0.05 6.36 23.48
C ALA A 235 -0.78 7.69 23.22
N GLY A 236 -0.11 8.83 23.44
CA GLY A 236 -0.72 10.15 23.26
C GLY A 236 -1.07 10.45 21.80
N GLY A 237 -0.17 10.11 20.88
CA GLY A 237 -0.40 10.31 19.46
C GLY A 237 -1.56 9.47 18.91
N SER A 238 -1.71 8.20 19.34
CA SER A 238 -2.83 7.36 18.94
C SER A 238 -4.17 7.87 19.49
N ALA A 239 -4.18 8.38 20.73
CA ALA A 239 -5.39 9.01 21.28
C ALA A 239 -5.79 10.27 20.49
N ILE A 240 -4.84 11.15 20.19
CA ILE A 240 -5.07 12.35 19.38
C ILE A 240 -5.51 11.94 17.97
N GLY A 241 -4.81 10.98 17.34
CA GLY A 241 -5.12 10.50 15.99
C GLY A 241 -6.52 9.88 15.91
N TYR A 242 -6.93 9.12 16.92
CA TYR A 242 -8.28 8.57 17.02
C TYR A 242 -9.34 9.68 17.10
N VAL A 243 -9.15 10.67 17.97
CA VAL A 243 -10.10 11.79 18.11
C VAL A 243 -10.23 12.58 16.80
N LEU A 244 -9.12 12.82 16.11
CA LEU A 244 -9.11 13.66 14.92
C LEU A 244 -9.56 12.93 13.65
N PHE A 245 -9.33 11.61 13.53
CA PHE A 245 -9.45 10.90 12.25
C PHE A 245 -10.36 9.67 12.27
N ALA A 246 -10.75 9.13 13.43
CA ALA A 246 -11.64 7.98 13.45
C ALA A 246 -13.03 8.37 12.93
N SER A 247 -13.47 7.75 11.83
CA SER A 247 -14.82 7.93 11.29
C SER A 247 -15.88 7.49 12.29
N TYR A 248 -17.13 7.88 12.07
CA TYR A 248 -18.23 7.42 12.92
C TYR A 248 -18.26 5.88 13.03
N ALA A 249 -18.05 5.16 11.93
CA ALA A 249 -18.00 3.70 11.93
C ALA A 249 -16.78 3.16 12.69
N ASN A 250 -15.61 3.82 12.61
CA ASN A 250 -14.39 3.40 13.28
C ASN A 250 -14.37 3.72 14.78
N ARG A 251 -15.37 4.43 15.30
CA ARG A 251 -15.60 4.59 16.76
C ARG A 251 -16.24 3.36 17.40
N ALA A 252 -16.84 2.48 16.61
CA ALA A 252 -17.21 1.14 17.05
C ALA A 252 -15.98 0.23 17.15
N PRO A 253 -16.03 -0.86 17.96
CA PRO A 253 -14.93 -1.82 18.05
C PRO A 253 -14.81 -2.66 16.79
N VAL A 254 -14.01 -2.18 15.83
CA VAL A 254 -13.69 -2.86 14.56
C VAL A 254 -12.21 -3.24 14.55
N CYS A 255 -11.85 -4.34 13.87
CA CYS A 255 -10.50 -4.88 13.87
C CYS A 255 -9.60 -4.35 12.75
N ASP A 256 -10.16 -3.69 11.75
CA ASP A 256 -9.51 -3.28 10.50
C ASP A 256 -9.14 -1.78 10.42
N ALA A 257 -9.35 -1.03 11.50
CA ALA A 257 -9.03 0.39 11.58
C ALA A 257 -8.55 0.79 12.98
N LEU A 258 -7.96 2.00 13.13
CA LEU A 258 -7.68 2.58 14.44
C LEU A 258 -9.01 2.88 15.15
N SER A 259 -9.46 1.92 15.92
CA SER A 259 -10.72 1.86 16.66
C SER A 259 -10.43 1.70 18.16
N PRO A 260 -11.43 1.63 19.06
CA PRO A 260 -11.22 1.30 20.47
C PRO A 260 -10.39 0.03 20.70
N VAL A 261 -10.44 -0.94 19.77
CA VAL A 261 -9.65 -2.17 19.82
C VAL A 261 -8.15 -1.88 19.85
N TRP A 262 -7.65 -1.22 18.82
CA TRP A 262 -6.22 -0.93 18.71
C TRP A 262 -5.79 0.23 19.59
N LEU A 263 -6.66 1.22 19.80
CA LEU A 263 -6.39 2.31 20.72
C LEU A 263 -6.12 1.80 22.15
N SER A 264 -6.96 0.89 22.66
CA SER A 264 -6.75 0.32 24.00
C SER A 264 -5.43 -0.44 24.11
N ALA A 265 -5.06 -1.22 23.08
CA ALA A 265 -3.78 -1.92 23.04
C ALA A 265 -2.57 -0.97 23.03
N LEU A 266 -2.63 0.12 22.24
CA LEU A 266 -1.56 1.11 22.12
C LEU A 266 -1.42 1.95 23.41
N LEU A 267 -2.54 2.31 24.05
CA LEU A 267 -2.54 2.99 25.34
C LEU A 267 -1.94 2.10 26.42
N LEU A 268 -2.34 0.83 26.49
CA LEU A 268 -1.79 -0.13 27.44
C LEU A 268 -0.30 -0.37 27.20
N ALA A 269 0.11 -0.55 25.95
CA ALA A 269 1.53 -0.70 25.60
C ALA A 269 2.34 0.52 26.04
N GLY A 270 1.87 1.74 25.78
CA GLY A 270 2.52 2.96 26.21
C GLY A 270 2.59 3.10 27.73
N ALA A 271 1.48 2.76 28.44
CA ALA A 271 1.41 2.78 29.89
C ALA A 271 2.38 1.78 30.57
N LEU A 272 2.69 0.67 29.91
CA LEU A 272 3.68 -0.30 30.39
C LEU A 272 5.11 0.08 30.00
N LEU A 273 5.35 0.51 28.77
CA LEU A 273 6.69 0.86 28.29
C LEU A 273 7.27 2.10 28.98
N TYR A 274 6.42 3.07 29.37
CA TYR A 274 6.87 4.28 30.04
C TYR A 274 7.55 3.97 31.40
N PRO A 275 6.92 3.30 32.39
CA PRO A 275 7.57 2.96 33.64
C PRO A 275 8.75 2.00 33.47
N MET A 276 8.69 1.07 32.47
CA MET A 276 9.83 0.23 32.14
C MET A 276 11.05 1.07 31.75
N SER A 277 10.87 2.17 31.03
CA SER A 277 11.95 3.09 30.65
C SER A 277 12.64 3.77 31.84
N LEU A 278 12.00 3.79 32.99
CA LEU A 278 12.52 4.36 34.22
C LEU A 278 13.29 3.33 35.10
N LEU A 279 13.20 2.05 34.70
CA LEU A 279 13.85 0.97 35.46
C LEU A 279 15.38 1.07 35.35
N ARG A 280 16.06 1.24 36.45
CA ARG A 280 17.52 1.40 36.54
C ARG A 280 18.29 0.07 36.68
N SER A 281 17.65 -1.06 36.38
CA SER A 281 18.31 -2.37 36.47
C SER A 281 19.45 -2.50 35.47
N GLN A 282 20.62 -2.96 35.94
CA GLN A 282 21.76 -3.29 35.09
C GLN A 282 21.67 -4.70 34.50
N SER A 283 20.81 -5.57 35.06
CA SER A 283 20.63 -6.95 34.59
C SER A 283 19.79 -7.01 33.33
N ARG A 284 20.37 -7.56 32.25
CA ARG A 284 19.64 -7.87 31.01
C ARG A 284 18.53 -8.86 31.24
N ALA A 285 18.73 -9.86 32.11
CA ALA A 285 17.73 -10.86 32.43
C ALA A 285 16.49 -10.20 33.08
N VAL A 286 16.68 -9.32 34.04
CA VAL A 286 15.55 -8.59 34.69
C VAL A 286 14.79 -7.78 33.62
N ARG A 287 15.49 -7.03 32.76
CA ARG A 287 14.84 -6.26 31.71
C ARG A 287 14.09 -7.14 30.71
N PHE A 288 14.67 -8.31 30.38
CA PHE A 288 14.02 -9.28 29.48
C PHE A 288 12.73 -9.85 30.11
N PHE A 289 12.76 -10.25 31.35
CA PHE A 289 11.57 -10.75 32.04
C PHE A 289 10.49 -9.67 32.21
N VAL A 290 10.86 -8.43 32.53
CA VAL A 290 9.92 -7.31 32.63
C VAL A 290 9.31 -7.01 31.26
N ALA A 291 10.10 -7.01 30.19
CA ALA A 291 9.61 -6.82 28.83
C ALA A 291 8.67 -7.95 28.38
N GLY A 292 9.02 -9.19 28.70
CA GLY A 292 8.19 -10.37 28.44
C GLY A 292 6.86 -10.32 29.19
N ALA A 293 6.90 -9.96 30.48
CA ALA A 293 5.69 -9.79 31.29
C ALA A 293 4.78 -8.68 30.73
N ALA A 294 5.35 -7.53 30.38
CA ALA A 294 4.59 -6.44 29.76
C ALA A 294 3.96 -6.87 28.42
N GLY A 295 4.72 -7.55 27.58
CA GLY A 295 4.20 -8.12 26.33
C GLY A 295 3.06 -9.12 26.56
N ALA A 296 3.22 -10.00 27.55
CA ALA A 296 2.18 -10.95 27.95
C ALA A 296 0.91 -10.24 28.44
N VAL A 297 1.04 -9.20 29.25
CA VAL A 297 -0.10 -8.40 29.72
C VAL A 297 -0.85 -7.77 28.55
N VAL A 298 -0.16 -7.15 27.58
CA VAL A 298 -0.81 -6.57 26.39
C VAL A 298 -1.51 -7.65 25.59
N ALA A 299 -0.84 -8.79 25.33
CA ALA A 299 -1.40 -9.89 24.55
C ALA A 299 -2.63 -10.53 25.25
N CYS A 300 -2.55 -10.80 26.55
CA CYS A 300 -3.66 -11.34 27.33
C CYS A 300 -4.83 -10.36 27.40
N ALA A 301 -4.56 -9.08 27.70
CA ALA A 301 -5.60 -8.05 27.73
C ALA A 301 -6.30 -7.93 26.39
N PHE A 302 -5.55 -7.92 25.28
CA PHE A 302 -6.11 -7.89 23.92
C PHE A 302 -6.96 -9.14 23.66
N ALA A 303 -6.44 -10.34 23.95
CA ALA A 303 -7.14 -11.59 23.68
C ALA A 303 -8.43 -11.74 24.49
N VAL A 304 -8.44 -11.28 25.75
CA VAL A 304 -9.62 -11.33 26.63
C VAL A 304 -10.65 -10.28 26.24
N THR A 305 -10.21 -9.06 25.91
CA THR A 305 -11.13 -7.95 25.63
C THR A 305 -11.66 -8.01 24.20
N TRP A 306 -10.83 -8.43 23.24
CA TRP A 306 -11.12 -8.41 21.81
C TRP A 306 -10.91 -9.76 21.12
N PRO A 307 -11.53 -10.86 21.60
CA PRO A 307 -11.30 -12.20 21.07
C PRO A 307 -11.66 -12.31 19.57
N GLY A 308 -12.65 -11.55 19.11
CA GLY A 308 -13.02 -11.50 17.70
C GLY A 308 -11.88 -10.99 16.79
N CYS A 309 -10.98 -10.14 17.29
CA CYS A 309 -9.88 -9.56 16.50
C CYS A 309 -8.61 -10.43 16.49
N LEU A 310 -8.64 -11.64 17.04
CA LEU A 310 -7.55 -12.63 16.91
C LEU A 310 -7.54 -13.35 15.56
N THR A 311 -8.57 -13.19 14.77
CA THR A 311 -8.68 -13.71 13.40
C THR A 311 -8.24 -12.66 12.38
N ARG A 312 -8.55 -12.89 11.11
CA ARG A 312 -8.28 -11.88 10.06
C ARG A 312 -9.04 -10.59 10.33
N PRO A 313 -8.39 -9.41 10.24
CA PRO A 313 -9.02 -8.13 10.57
C PRO A 313 -10.20 -7.77 9.66
N GLU A 314 -10.23 -8.32 8.44
CA GLU A 314 -11.28 -8.07 7.46
C GLU A 314 -12.64 -8.69 7.83
N HIS A 315 -12.69 -9.64 8.77
CA HIS A 315 -13.92 -10.32 9.24
C HIS A 315 -14.87 -10.77 8.13
N VAL A 316 -14.32 -11.30 7.04
CA VAL A 316 -15.13 -11.82 5.92
C VAL A 316 -15.75 -13.18 6.26
N SER A 317 -16.98 -13.41 5.78
CA SER A 317 -17.61 -14.71 5.90
C SER A 317 -16.82 -15.79 5.12
N PRO A 318 -16.92 -17.08 5.49
CA PRO A 318 -16.29 -18.17 4.73
C PRO A 318 -16.70 -18.20 3.25
N GLU A 319 -17.94 -17.79 2.95
CA GLU A 319 -18.44 -17.70 1.59
C GLU A 319 -17.77 -16.54 0.83
N LEU A 320 -17.68 -15.37 1.43
CA LEU A 320 -17.03 -14.20 0.84
C LEU A 320 -15.52 -14.45 0.64
N ASP A 321 -14.85 -15.13 1.58
CA ASP A 321 -13.45 -15.54 1.42
C ASP A 321 -13.31 -16.44 0.19
N ARG A 322 -14.15 -17.47 0.05
CA ARG A 322 -14.10 -18.41 -1.07
C ARG A 322 -14.42 -17.77 -2.42
N LEU A 323 -15.47 -16.92 -2.49
CA LEU A 323 -15.96 -16.38 -3.75
C LEU A 323 -15.14 -15.19 -4.24
N TRP A 324 -14.64 -14.37 -3.32
CA TRP A 324 -13.97 -13.11 -3.62
C TRP A 324 -12.54 -13.01 -3.10
N LEU A 325 -12.30 -13.02 -1.77
CA LEU A 325 -11.00 -12.69 -1.18
C LEU A 325 -9.90 -13.67 -1.62
N SER A 326 -10.21 -14.95 -1.75
CA SER A 326 -9.28 -15.97 -2.28
C SER A 326 -8.84 -15.69 -3.73
N ASN A 327 -9.54 -14.83 -4.47
CA ASN A 327 -9.20 -14.40 -5.82
C ASN A 327 -8.36 -13.11 -5.84
N VAL A 328 -8.23 -12.40 -4.72
CA VAL A 328 -7.40 -11.20 -4.58
C VAL A 328 -5.93 -11.61 -4.55
N LYS A 329 -5.21 -11.33 -5.63
CA LYS A 329 -3.84 -11.85 -5.85
C LYS A 329 -2.85 -11.44 -4.79
N GLU A 330 -2.92 -10.20 -4.32
CA GLU A 330 -2.00 -9.65 -3.32
C GLU A 330 -2.21 -10.24 -1.91
N ALA A 331 -3.41 -10.73 -1.61
CA ALA A 331 -3.73 -11.42 -0.36
C ALA A 331 -3.20 -12.87 -0.31
N ARG A 332 -2.70 -13.40 -1.44
CA ARG A 332 -2.13 -14.74 -1.52
C ARG A 332 -0.65 -14.75 -1.13
N PRO A 333 -0.14 -15.89 -0.62
CA PRO A 333 1.30 -16.09 -0.39
C PRO A 333 2.15 -15.84 -1.64
N ILE A 334 3.42 -15.45 -1.42
CA ILE A 334 4.38 -15.24 -2.51
C ILE A 334 4.57 -16.49 -3.37
N THR A 335 4.46 -17.67 -2.78
CA THR A 335 4.62 -18.98 -3.45
C THR A 335 3.54 -19.25 -4.50
N LEU A 336 2.40 -18.58 -4.41
CA LEU A 336 1.30 -18.74 -5.36
C LEU A 336 1.29 -17.63 -6.43
N GLN A 337 2.29 -16.74 -6.44
CA GLN A 337 2.43 -15.69 -7.43
C GLN A 337 3.13 -16.19 -8.70
N LYS A 338 2.99 -15.42 -9.78
CA LYS A 338 3.75 -15.68 -11.00
C LYS A 338 5.23 -15.39 -10.80
N ARG A 339 6.10 -16.08 -11.55
CA ARG A 339 7.56 -15.98 -11.42
C ARG A 339 8.08 -14.54 -11.56
N ASP A 340 7.58 -13.79 -12.52
CA ASP A 340 7.91 -12.38 -12.73
C ASP A 340 7.57 -11.50 -11.52
N VAL A 341 6.39 -11.73 -10.92
CA VAL A 341 5.94 -11.06 -9.70
C VAL A 341 6.82 -11.44 -8.51
N ILE A 342 7.16 -12.74 -8.36
CA ILE A 342 8.05 -13.21 -7.30
C ILE A 342 9.40 -12.51 -7.41
N ILE A 343 10.02 -12.49 -8.58
CA ILE A 343 11.32 -11.85 -8.82
C ILE A 343 11.23 -10.35 -8.48
N GLY A 344 10.21 -9.67 -9.00
CA GLY A 344 10.02 -8.23 -8.75
C GLY A 344 9.83 -7.87 -7.28
N ILE A 345 9.19 -8.74 -6.49
CA ILE A 345 8.99 -8.53 -5.04
C ILE A 345 10.24 -8.90 -4.24
N VAL A 346 10.85 -10.07 -4.49
CA VAL A 346 11.78 -10.73 -3.57
C VAL A 346 13.24 -10.28 -3.77
N THR A 347 13.61 -9.79 -4.96
CA THR A 347 15.01 -9.44 -5.27
C THR A 347 15.58 -8.43 -4.28
N MET A 348 14.92 -7.28 -4.08
CA MET A 348 15.42 -6.24 -3.17
C MET A 348 15.46 -6.71 -1.70
N PRO A 349 14.43 -7.36 -1.13
CA PRO A 349 14.48 -7.96 0.20
C PRO A 349 15.65 -8.91 0.41
N ILE A 350 15.96 -9.80 -0.55
CA ILE A 350 17.11 -10.70 -0.44
C ILE A 350 18.44 -9.93 -0.44
N VAL A 351 18.63 -8.98 -1.37
CA VAL A 351 19.83 -8.16 -1.44
C VAL A 351 20.03 -7.38 -0.14
N GLY A 352 18.97 -6.78 0.38
CA GLY A 352 19.00 -6.04 1.64
C GLY A 352 19.28 -6.94 2.85
N LEU A 353 18.69 -8.13 2.89
CA LEU A 353 18.92 -9.12 3.94
C LEU A 353 20.39 -9.56 3.97
N VAL A 354 20.97 -9.92 2.81
CA VAL A 354 22.38 -10.27 2.69
C VAL A 354 23.26 -9.12 3.15
N GLY A 355 22.96 -7.89 2.73
CA GLY A 355 23.67 -6.69 3.17
C GLY A 355 23.61 -6.49 4.69
N ALA A 356 22.46 -6.65 5.31
CA ALA A 356 22.29 -6.55 6.76
C ALA A 356 23.10 -7.62 7.52
N ILE A 357 23.08 -8.89 7.04
CA ILE A 357 23.88 -9.99 7.61
C ILE A 357 25.37 -9.65 7.54
N VAL A 358 25.87 -9.23 6.37
CA VAL A 358 27.28 -8.86 6.17
C VAL A 358 27.67 -7.71 7.10
N MET A 359 26.80 -6.70 7.26
CA MET A 359 27.07 -5.57 8.13
C MET A 359 27.03 -5.94 9.61
N CYS A 360 26.11 -6.79 10.05
CA CYS A 360 26.12 -7.34 11.41
C CYS A 360 27.45 -8.05 11.71
N TRP A 361 27.95 -8.87 10.78
CA TRP A 361 29.22 -9.56 10.95
C TRP A 361 30.42 -8.61 10.99
N ARG A 362 30.45 -7.59 10.10
CA ARG A 362 31.53 -6.60 10.03
C ARG A 362 31.59 -5.68 11.24
N THR A 363 30.43 -5.32 11.77
CA THR A 363 30.31 -4.37 12.90
C THR A 363 30.19 -5.06 14.26
N ARG A 364 30.38 -6.38 14.34
CA ARG A 364 30.17 -7.18 15.57
C ARG A 364 31.00 -6.73 16.79
N ARG A 365 32.05 -5.94 16.58
CA ARG A 365 32.90 -5.37 17.66
C ARG A 365 32.49 -3.96 18.08
N ASP A 366 31.60 -3.30 17.32
CA ASP A 366 31.07 -1.99 17.66
C ASP A 366 29.65 -2.17 18.19
N ALA A 367 29.47 -1.97 19.50
CA ALA A 367 28.19 -2.22 20.18
C ALA A 367 27.03 -1.40 19.60
N ARG A 368 27.27 -0.15 19.20
CA ARG A 368 26.21 0.70 18.64
C ARG A 368 25.89 0.32 17.20
N ALA A 369 26.92 0.07 16.39
CA ALA A 369 26.72 -0.31 14.99
C ALA A 369 26.03 -1.66 14.88
N ILE A 370 26.46 -2.67 15.68
CA ILE A 370 25.80 -3.99 15.68
C ILE A 370 24.35 -3.90 16.11
N ALA A 371 23.98 -3.09 17.10
CA ALA A 371 22.60 -2.94 17.56
C ALA A 371 21.72 -2.33 16.45
N ASN A 372 22.23 -1.33 15.72
CA ASN A 372 21.51 -0.76 14.58
C ASN A 372 21.30 -1.80 13.46
N TRP A 373 22.36 -2.52 13.09
CA TRP A 373 22.28 -3.52 12.02
C TRP A 373 21.47 -4.75 12.41
N ALA A 374 21.51 -5.17 13.67
CA ALA A 374 20.65 -6.23 14.20
C ALA A 374 19.16 -5.82 14.15
N THR A 375 18.86 -4.55 14.42
CA THR A 375 17.49 -4.01 14.24
C THR A 375 17.04 -4.11 12.78
N ILE A 376 17.86 -3.67 11.83
CA ILE A 376 17.55 -3.78 10.39
C ILE A 376 17.41 -5.25 9.97
N LEU A 377 18.32 -6.12 10.44
CA LEU A 377 18.29 -7.56 10.15
C LEU A 377 17.01 -8.21 10.67
N LEU A 378 16.62 -7.92 11.91
CA LEU A 378 15.38 -8.44 12.51
C LEU A 378 14.17 -8.04 11.67
N MET A 379 14.05 -6.76 11.34
CA MET A 379 12.94 -6.27 10.51
C MET A 379 12.93 -6.92 9.12
N ALA A 380 14.10 -7.04 8.47
CA ALA A 380 14.23 -7.65 7.15
C ALA A 380 13.87 -9.14 7.17
N LEU A 381 14.36 -9.90 8.16
CA LEU A 381 14.04 -11.34 8.32
C LEU A 381 12.55 -11.57 8.49
N LEU A 382 11.92 -10.84 9.42
CA LEU A 382 10.49 -10.99 9.69
C LEU A 382 9.65 -10.53 8.51
N SER A 383 10.06 -9.47 7.80
CA SER A 383 9.40 -9.02 6.57
C SER A 383 9.45 -10.07 5.47
N CYS A 384 10.61 -10.72 5.28
CA CYS A 384 10.76 -11.81 4.33
C CYS A 384 9.90 -13.03 4.71
N ALA A 385 9.83 -13.36 6.00
CA ALA A 385 8.98 -14.45 6.49
C ALA A 385 7.49 -14.17 6.24
N MET A 386 7.05 -12.94 6.45
CA MET A 386 5.65 -12.54 6.20
C MET A 386 5.23 -12.61 4.72
N LEU A 387 6.16 -12.62 3.75
CA LEU A 387 5.84 -12.83 2.33
C LEU A 387 5.19 -14.21 2.08
N PHE A 388 5.49 -15.20 2.92
CA PHE A 388 4.84 -16.51 2.85
C PHE A 388 3.39 -16.51 3.36
N TRP A 389 2.98 -15.43 4.03
CA TRP A 389 1.60 -15.19 4.40
C TRP A 389 0.86 -14.43 3.29
N GLN A 390 1.36 -13.23 2.89
CA GLN A 390 0.71 -12.41 1.85
C GLN A 390 1.75 -11.65 1.00
N ALA A 391 1.55 -11.64 -0.32
CA ALA A 391 2.44 -10.94 -1.26
C ALA A 391 2.39 -9.40 -1.12
N ARG A 392 1.29 -8.83 -0.59
CA ARG A 392 1.16 -7.37 -0.33
C ARG A 392 2.23 -6.83 0.63
N ILE A 393 2.79 -7.68 1.48
CA ILE A 393 3.93 -7.36 2.36
C ILE A 393 5.16 -6.89 1.57
N GLY A 394 5.26 -7.24 0.28
CA GLY A 394 6.43 -7.00 -0.55
C GLY A 394 6.90 -5.55 -0.62
N ALA A 395 5.98 -4.60 -0.70
CA ALA A 395 6.33 -3.17 -0.75
C ALA A 395 7.03 -2.71 0.53
N GLY A 396 6.51 -3.09 1.71
CA GLY A 396 7.14 -2.81 3.01
C GLY A 396 8.48 -3.50 3.18
N ALA A 397 8.57 -4.78 2.77
CA ALA A 397 9.82 -5.54 2.81
C ALA A 397 10.92 -4.90 1.93
N GLN A 398 10.56 -4.35 0.76
CA GLN A 398 11.48 -3.62 -0.10
C GLN A 398 12.01 -2.35 0.57
N ILE A 399 11.16 -1.57 1.23
CA ILE A 399 11.58 -0.35 1.97
C ILE A 399 12.55 -0.70 3.11
N ILE A 400 12.24 -1.75 3.89
CA ILE A 400 13.11 -2.20 5.01
C ILE A 400 14.47 -2.70 4.50
N ALA A 401 14.51 -3.28 3.31
CA ALA A 401 15.73 -3.82 2.70
C ALA A 401 16.72 -2.76 2.23
N LEU A 402 16.29 -1.52 1.98
CA LEU A 402 17.10 -0.47 1.36
C LEU A 402 18.41 -0.16 2.07
N PRO A 403 18.47 -0.04 3.42
CA PRO A 403 19.75 0.22 4.11
C PRO A 403 20.76 -0.90 3.89
N GLY A 404 20.32 -2.17 3.95
CA GLY A 404 21.18 -3.34 3.69
C GLY A 404 21.67 -3.39 2.25
N ALA A 405 20.77 -3.16 1.29
CA ALA A 405 21.12 -3.10 -0.13
C ALA A 405 22.12 -1.98 -0.44
N ALA A 406 21.92 -0.80 0.16
CA ALA A 406 22.85 0.32 0.04
C ALA A 406 24.24 -0.02 0.62
N ALA A 407 24.27 -0.70 1.78
CA ALA A 407 25.54 -1.13 2.40
C ALA A 407 26.28 -2.15 1.53
N LEU A 408 25.56 -3.14 1.00
CA LEU A 408 26.15 -4.15 0.11
C LEU A 408 26.72 -3.52 -1.17
N GLY A 409 25.96 -2.62 -1.80
CA GLY A 409 26.41 -1.85 -2.97
C GLY A 409 27.65 -1.00 -2.66
N TRP A 410 27.67 -0.33 -1.50
CA TRP A 410 28.83 0.46 -1.05
C TRP A 410 30.08 -0.38 -0.84
N LEU A 411 29.93 -1.55 -0.23
CA LEU A 411 31.04 -2.49 -0.04
C LEU A 411 31.59 -3.03 -1.36
N ALA A 412 30.69 -3.37 -2.29
CA ALA A 412 31.06 -3.84 -3.62
C ALA A 412 31.82 -2.75 -4.40
N LEU A 413 31.34 -1.52 -4.41
CA LEU A 413 32.05 -0.38 -5.02
C LEU A 413 33.44 -0.15 -4.40
N GLY A 414 33.54 -0.16 -3.07
CA GLY A 414 34.80 0.01 -2.37
C GLY A 414 35.82 -1.13 -2.62
N TRP A 415 35.30 -2.36 -2.84
CA TRP A 415 36.15 -3.49 -3.24
C TRP A 415 36.65 -3.30 -4.68
N MET A 416 35.80 -2.94 -5.64
CA MET A 416 36.16 -2.74 -7.04
C MET A 416 37.18 -1.60 -7.21
N TRP A 417 37.03 -0.50 -6.49
CA TRP A 417 38.01 0.61 -6.56
C TRP A 417 39.39 0.24 -6.03
N ARG A 418 39.50 -0.67 -5.06
CA ARG A 418 40.77 -1.16 -4.54
C ARG A 418 41.52 -2.08 -5.51
N GLN A 419 40.84 -2.68 -6.45
CA GLN A 419 41.42 -3.57 -7.46
C GLN A 419 42.12 -2.83 -8.63
N SER A 420 42.22 -1.49 -8.57
CA SER A 420 42.96 -0.64 -9.54
C SER A 420 42.55 -0.81 -11.01
N LEU A 421 41.39 -1.38 -11.30
CA LEU A 421 40.92 -1.62 -12.66
C LEU A 421 40.08 -0.44 -13.14
N PRO A 422 40.46 0.30 -14.22
CA PRO A 422 39.60 1.28 -14.87
C PRO A 422 38.31 0.63 -15.41
N VAL A 423 38.33 -0.68 -15.64
CA VAL A 423 37.21 -1.53 -16.00
C VAL A 423 36.23 -1.70 -14.82
N ALA A 424 36.66 -1.59 -13.55
CA ALA A 424 35.83 -1.86 -12.38
C ALA A 424 34.80 -0.75 -12.11
N GLY A 425 35.11 0.50 -12.42
CA GLY A 425 34.12 1.60 -12.38
C GLY A 425 33.04 1.42 -13.45
N GLY A 426 33.43 0.99 -14.65
CA GLY A 426 32.54 0.61 -15.72
C GLY A 426 31.71 -0.63 -15.38
N ALA A 427 32.32 -1.66 -14.76
CA ALA A 427 31.62 -2.88 -14.34
C ALA A 427 30.64 -2.63 -13.19
N ALA A 428 30.93 -1.69 -12.26
CA ALA A 428 29.99 -1.31 -11.19
C ALA A 428 28.79 -0.54 -11.73
N THR A 429 29.06 0.38 -12.64
CA THR A 429 27.99 1.12 -13.33
C THR A 429 27.18 0.17 -14.21
N ALA A 430 27.84 -0.78 -14.88
CA ALA A 430 27.19 -1.82 -15.66
C ALA A 430 26.40 -2.82 -14.77
N ALA A 431 26.90 -3.19 -13.60
CA ALA A 431 26.19 -4.05 -12.65
C ALA A 431 24.97 -3.33 -12.05
N ALA A 432 25.10 -2.06 -11.68
CA ALA A 432 23.98 -1.24 -11.23
C ALA A 432 22.95 -1.03 -12.35
N ALA A 433 23.43 -0.76 -13.58
CA ALA A 433 22.59 -0.66 -14.76
C ALA A 433 21.95 -2.01 -15.13
N ALA A 434 22.68 -3.13 -14.96
CA ALA A 434 22.14 -4.47 -15.20
C ALA A 434 21.10 -4.87 -14.14
N ILE A 435 21.29 -4.50 -12.87
CA ILE A 435 20.27 -4.69 -11.82
C ILE A 435 19.04 -3.83 -12.13
N ALA A 436 19.24 -2.57 -12.49
CA ALA A 436 18.17 -1.69 -12.93
C ALA A 436 17.45 -2.25 -14.16
N ALA A 437 18.21 -2.70 -15.17
CA ALA A 437 17.70 -3.33 -16.36
C ALA A 437 16.98 -4.65 -16.06
N TRP A 438 17.51 -5.48 -15.16
CA TRP A 438 16.87 -6.71 -14.68
C TRP A 438 15.48 -6.45 -14.08
N VAL A 439 15.36 -5.37 -13.33
CA VAL A 439 14.10 -4.97 -12.67
C VAL A 439 13.09 -4.41 -13.68
N TRP A 440 13.56 -3.71 -14.74
CA TRP A 440 12.71 -2.94 -15.66
C TRP A 440 12.58 -3.52 -17.07
N LEU A 441 13.52 -4.36 -17.48
CA LEU A 441 13.44 -5.02 -18.79
C LEU A 441 12.60 -6.30 -18.71
N PRO A 442 11.81 -6.60 -19.76
CA PRO A 442 11.10 -7.87 -19.82
C PRO A 442 12.09 -9.03 -19.80
N PRO A 443 11.70 -10.20 -19.24
CA PRO A 443 12.57 -11.39 -19.17
C PRO A 443 13.19 -11.79 -20.51
N THR A 444 12.52 -11.48 -21.61
CA THR A 444 13.00 -11.72 -22.98
C THR A 444 14.24 -10.91 -23.35
N ALA A 445 14.45 -9.74 -22.72
CA ALA A 445 15.66 -8.95 -22.93
C ALA A 445 16.94 -9.63 -22.41
N PHE A 446 16.79 -10.64 -21.53
CA PHE A 446 17.87 -11.47 -20.99
C PHE A 446 17.92 -12.87 -21.61
N GLY A 447 17.28 -13.08 -22.75
CA GLY A 447 17.24 -14.39 -23.41
C GLY A 447 16.37 -15.44 -22.69
N LEU A 448 15.63 -15.04 -21.66
CA LEU A 448 14.68 -15.93 -21.01
C LEU A 448 13.45 -16.09 -21.92
N PRO A 449 12.95 -17.32 -22.12
CA PRO A 449 11.78 -17.53 -22.97
C PRO A 449 10.60 -16.73 -22.40
N ALA A 450 9.96 -15.95 -23.26
CA ALA A 450 8.67 -15.35 -22.92
C ALA A 450 7.73 -16.47 -22.47
N SER A 451 7.08 -16.30 -21.33
CA SER A 451 5.98 -17.20 -20.99
C SER A 451 5.03 -17.24 -22.17
N PRO A 452 4.70 -18.41 -22.74
CA PRO A 452 3.87 -18.49 -23.92
C PRO A 452 2.60 -17.69 -23.66
N ALA A 453 2.43 -16.62 -24.43
CA ALA A 453 1.30 -15.71 -24.28
C ALA A 453 0.06 -16.50 -24.69
N ARG A 454 -0.65 -17.08 -23.72
CA ARG A 454 -1.94 -17.71 -23.96
C ARG A 454 -2.85 -16.66 -24.62
N PRO A 455 -3.41 -16.90 -25.81
CA PRO A 455 -4.25 -15.94 -26.53
C PRO A 455 -5.35 -15.35 -25.62
N ALA A 456 -5.92 -16.17 -24.74
CA ALA A 456 -6.91 -15.76 -23.74
C ALA A 456 -6.39 -14.66 -22.79
N LEU A 457 -5.12 -14.69 -22.37
CA LEU A 457 -4.56 -13.66 -21.48
C LEU A 457 -4.39 -12.30 -22.17
N LYS A 458 -4.12 -12.30 -23.50
CA LYS A 458 -4.08 -11.05 -24.28
C LYS A 458 -5.47 -10.41 -24.40
N ILE A 459 -6.51 -11.22 -24.60
CA ILE A 459 -7.90 -10.76 -24.67
C ILE A 459 -8.33 -10.16 -23.34
N ILE A 460 -8.04 -10.86 -22.23
CA ILE A 460 -8.34 -10.39 -20.86
C ILE A 460 -7.60 -9.07 -20.58
N GLY A 461 -6.31 -9.02 -20.86
CA GLY A 461 -5.50 -7.79 -20.69
C GLY A 461 -6.05 -6.60 -21.47
N LYS A 462 -6.49 -6.83 -22.72
CA LYS A 462 -7.12 -5.81 -23.55
C LYS A 462 -8.46 -5.33 -22.97
N ALA A 463 -9.28 -6.24 -22.45
CA ALA A 463 -10.55 -5.88 -21.82
C ALA A 463 -10.32 -5.08 -20.53
N ASN A 464 -9.45 -5.55 -19.64
CA ASN A 464 -9.09 -4.82 -18.42
C ASN A 464 -8.55 -3.41 -18.67
N ALA A 465 -7.80 -3.22 -19.76
CA ALA A 465 -7.27 -1.91 -20.13
C ALA A 465 -8.31 -0.99 -20.77
N ARG A 466 -9.32 -1.52 -21.48
CA ARG A 466 -10.27 -0.71 -22.27
C ARG A 466 -11.56 -0.40 -21.54
N CYS A 467 -12.11 -1.33 -20.76
CA CYS A 467 -13.43 -1.17 -20.16
C CYS A 467 -13.50 -0.04 -19.11
N PRO A 468 -12.48 0.20 -18.26
CA PRO A 468 -12.52 1.28 -17.28
C PRO A 468 -12.11 2.66 -17.85
N THR A 469 -12.00 2.81 -19.16
CA THR A 469 -11.57 4.09 -19.75
C THR A 469 -12.70 5.12 -19.83
N LEU A 470 -12.34 6.41 -19.77
CA LEU A 470 -13.32 7.49 -19.96
C LEU A 470 -14.13 7.36 -21.26
N PRO A 471 -13.49 7.11 -22.45
CA PRO A 471 -14.25 6.93 -23.67
C PRO A 471 -15.23 5.76 -23.64
N ALA A 472 -14.90 4.66 -22.95
CA ALA A 472 -15.79 3.51 -22.81
C ALA A 472 -17.01 3.82 -21.95
N LEU A 473 -16.87 4.60 -20.89
CA LEU A 473 -17.91 4.96 -19.94
C LEU A 473 -18.67 6.25 -20.31
N ALA A 474 -18.17 7.05 -21.25
CA ALA A 474 -18.82 8.29 -21.67
C ALA A 474 -20.23 8.11 -22.21
N PRO A 475 -20.58 7.07 -23.01
CA PRO A 475 -21.95 6.83 -23.42
C PRO A 475 -22.89 6.50 -22.22
N ILE A 476 -22.37 5.82 -21.21
CA ILE A 476 -23.12 5.48 -20.00
C ILE A 476 -23.40 6.75 -19.19
N ALA A 477 -22.37 7.62 -19.03
CA ALA A 477 -22.51 8.89 -18.33
C ALA A 477 -23.55 9.86 -18.93
N LYS A 478 -24.03 9.62 -20.14
CA LYS A 478 -25.10 10.43 -20.76
C LYS A 478 -26.51 9.98 -20.38
N LEU A 479 -26.65 8.81 -19.77
CA LEU A 479 -27.95 8.29 -19.35
C LEU A 479 -28.40 8.95 -18.03
N PRO A 480 -29.71 9.00 -17.75
CA PRO A 480 -30.21 9.49 -16.45
C PRO A 480 -29.61 8.73 -15.26
N ALA A 481 -29.38 9.42 -14.16
CA ALA A 481 -28.81 8.83 -12.95
C ALA A 481 -29.62 7.62 -12.47
N THR A 482 -28.94 6.52 -12.21
CA THR A 482 -29.57 5.29 -11.74
C THR A 482 -28.55 4.38 -11.06
N THR A 483 -29.03 3.34 -10.37
CA THR A 483 -28.18 2.24 -9.90
C THR A 483 -27.95 1.25 -11.03
N ILE A 484 -26.69 0.90 -11.24
CA ILE A 484 -26.22 -0.04 -12.28
C ILE A 484 -25.70 -1.31 -11.61
N MET A 485 -26.23 -2.45 -12.03
CA MET A 485 -25.67 -3.75 -11.73
C MET A 485 -24.45 -3.99 -12.63
N THR A 486 -23.29 -4.20 -12.06
CA THR A 486 -22.04 -4.42 -12.80
C THR A 486 -21.07 -5.31 -12.01
N PHE A 487 -19.91 -5.64 -12.59
CA PHE A 487 -18.87 -6.36 -11.89
C PHE A 487 -18.37 -5.58 -10.67
N VAL A 488 -17.95 -6.31 -9.65
CA VAL A 488 -17.44 -5.74 -8.39
C VAL A 488 -16.25 -4.80 -8.66
N ASP A 489 -15.30 -5.24 -9.48
CA ASP A 489 -14.10 -4.44 -9.82
C ASP A 489 -14.39 -3.21 -10.71
N LEU A 490 -15.53 -3.19 -11.41
CA LEU A 490 -15.89 -2.06 -12.27
C LEU A 490 -16.69 -0.98 -11.52
N GLY A 491 -17.33 -1.33 -10.41
CA GLY A 491 -18.19 -0.44 -9.62
C GLY A 491 -17.51 0.86 -9.21
N PRO A 492 -16.34 0.84 -8.54
CA PRO A 492 -15.64 2.05 -8.12
C PRO A 492 -15.30 2.99 -9.30
N ARG A 493 -14.84 2.43 -10.42
CA ARG A 493 -14.54 3.24 -11.60
C ARG A 493 -15.79 3.86 -12.21
N LEU A 494 -16.88 3.11 -12.25
CA LEU A 494 -18.17 3.61 -12.77
C LEU A 494 -18.63 4.83 -11.98
N ILE A 495 -18.64 4.76 -10.65
CA ILE A 495 -19.09 5.90 -9.83
C ILE A 495 -18.15 7.10 -9.95
N THR A 496 -16.83 6.86 -10.07
CA THR A 496 -15.84 7.95 -10.15
C THR A 496 -15.96 8.78 -11.44
N VAL A 497 -16.34 8.16 -12.55
CA VAL A 497 -16.35 8.85 -13.86
C VAL A 497 -17.76 9.07 -14.44
N THR A 498 -18.80 8.67 -13.70
CA THR A 498 -20.21 8.93 -14.05
C THR A 498 -20.98 9.43 -12.82
N HIS A 499 -22.23 9.80 -13.01
CA HIS A 499 -23.15 10.16 -11.92
C HIS A 499 -24.04 8.98 -11.46
N HIS A 500 -23.78 7.77 -11.95
CA HIS A 500 -24.51 6.57 -11.57
C HIS A 500 -24.02 6.02 -10.22
N SER A 501 -24.87 5.21 -9.60
CA SER A 501 -24.50 4.34 -8.47
C SER A 501 -24.23 2.92 -8.96
N ALA A 502 -23.49 2.14 -8.18
CA ALA A 502 -23.27 0.72 -8.43
C ALA A 502 -23.65 -0.13 -7.21
N ILE A 503 -23.98 -1.40 -7.42
CA ILE A 503 -24.36 -2.29 -6.32
C ILE A 503 -23.16 -2.57 -5.42
N ALA A 504 -21.98 -2.86 -5.97
CA ALA A 504 -20.83 -3.26 -5.18
C ALA A 504 -19.52 -2.68 -5.66
N GLY A 505 -18.52 -2.68 -4.76
CA GLY A 505 -17.11 -2.49 -5.01
C GLY A 505 -16.30 -3.46 -4.14
N PRO A 506 -14.99 -3.70 -4.45
CA PRO A 506 -14.18 -4.76 -3.84
C PRO A 506 -13.66 -4.38 -2.45
N TYR A 507 -14.54 -4.03 -1.54
CA TYR A 507 -14.25 -3.60 -0.17
C TYR A 507 -14.89 -4.57 0.82
N HIS A 508 -14.09 -5.14 1.72
CA HIS A 508 -14.56 -6.18 2.65
C HIS A 508 -15.75 -5.75 3.52
N ARG A 509 -15.84 -4.46 3.86
CA ARG A 509 -17.03 -3.90 4.57
C ARG A 509 -18.28 -3.81 3.71
N ASN A 510 -18.17 -4.06 2.41
CA ASN A 510 -19.27 -4.16 1.45
C ASN A 510 -19.57 -5.62 1.09
N GLY A 511 -19.27 -6.56 2.01
CA GLY A 511 -19.29 -8.00 1.76
C GLY A 511 -20.62 -8.55 1.25
N ASP A 512 -21.72 -8.11 1.84
CA ASP A 512 -23.06 -8.57 1.44
C ASP A 512 -23.37 -8.18 -0.01
N ALA A 513 -23.05 -6.96 -0.42
CA ALA A 513 -23.26 -6.51 -1.80
C ALA A 513 -22.32 -7.21 -2.79
N ILE A 514 -21.07 -7.55 -2.36
CA ILE A 514 -20.17 -8.38 -3.16
C ILE A 514 -20.77 -9.77 -3.37
N LEU A 515 -21.28 -10.40 -2.30
CA LEU A 515 -21.95 -11.70 -2.39
C LEU A 515 -23.18 -11.64 -3.30
N ASP A 516 -23.98 -10.58 -3.21
CA ASP A 516 -25.13 -10.38 -4.09
C ASP A 516 -24.72 -10.35 -5.57
N ILE A 517 -23.64 -9.65 -5.93
CA ILE A 517 -23.15 -9.64 -7.30
C ILE A 517 -22.66 -11.03 -7.72
N HIS A 518 -21.93 -11.74 -6.85
CA HIS A 518 -21.50 -13.10 -7.16
C HIS A 518 -22.69 -14.05 -7.33
N HIS A 519 -23.68 -14.01 -6.43
CA HIS A 519 -24.88 -14.83 -6.52
C HIS A 519 -25.72 -14.49 -7.76
N ALA A 520 -25.78 -13.21 -8.13
CA ALA A 520 -26.49 -12.80 -9.34
C ALA A 520 -25.84 -13.36 -10.61
N PHE A 521 -24.52 -13.26 -10.73
CA PHE A 521 -23.84 -13.70 -11.95
C PHE A 521 -23.61 -15.21 -12.03
N ASP A 522 -23.44 -15.88 -10.88
CA ASP A 522 -23.28 -17.34 -10.81
C ASP A 522 -24.59 -18.11 -10.78
N GLY A 523 -25.66 -17.48 -10.28
CA GLY A 523 -26.96 -18.12 -10.05
C GLY A 523 -27.86 -18.19 -11.27
N ALA A 524 -29.11 -18.55 -11.04
CA ALA A 524 -30.17 -18.57 -12.05
C ALA A 524 -30.55 -17.14 -12.48
N PRO A 525 -31.08 -16.95 -13.71
CA PRO A 525 -31.51 -15.63 -14.20
C PRO A 525 -32.56 -14.94 -13.31
N GLU A 526 -33.46 -15.72 -12.72
CA GLU A 526 -34.50 -15.25 -11.82
C GLU A 526 -33.91 -14.67 -10.53
N GLN A 527 -32.87 -15.31 -9.99
CA GLN A 527 -32.10 -14.81 -8.85
C GLN A 527 -31.37 -13.51 -9.19
N ALA A 528 -30.76 -13.43 -10.36
CA ALA A 528 -30.11 -12.21 -10.83
C ALA A 528 -31.11 -11.05 -10.93
N ARG A 529 -32.29 -11.29 -11.49
CA ARG A 529 -33.40 -10.31 -11.56
C ARG A 529 -33.86 -9.88 -10.17
N ALA A 530 -34.03 -10.81 -9.25
CA ALA A 530 -34.48 -10.51 -7.88
C ALA A 530 -33.46 -9.64 -7.14
N ILE A 531 -32.14 -9.94 -7.28
CA ILE A 531 -31.04 -9.14 -6.70
C ILE A 531 -31.01 -7.74 -7.32
N ALA A 532 -31.10 -7.63 -8.64
CA ALA A 532 -31.10 -6.34 -9.32
C ALA A 532 -32.28 -5.46 -8.82
N LYS A 533 -33.47 -6.03 -8.69
CA LYS A 533 -34.65 -5.32 -8.15
C LYS A 533 -34.48 -4.91 -6.69
N ARG A 534 -33.94 -5.77 -5.85
CA ARG A 534 -33.67 -5.46 -4.43
C ARG A 534 -32.78 -4.25 -4.27
N HIS A 535 -31.78 -4.09 -5.13
CA HIS A 535 -30.86 -2.94 -5.15
C HIS A 535 -31.36 -1.76 -6.00
N GLY A 536 -32.57 -1.82 -6.55
CA GLY A 536 -33.12 -0.76 -7.40
C GLY A 536 -32.34 -0.53 -8.69
N ALA A 537 -31.61 -1.55 -9.17
CA ALA A 537 -30.85 -1.43 -10.40
C ALA A 537 -31.75 -1.45 -11.63
N THR A 538 -31.65 -0.44 -12.48
CA THR A 538 -32.42 -0.33 -13.73
C THR A 538 -31.60 -0.65 -14.98
N LEU A 539 -30.27 -0.75 -14.82
CA LEU A 539 -29.33 -1.08 -15.88
C LEU A 539 -28.39 -2.21 -15.45
N LEU A 540 -28.06 -3.09 -16.40
CA LEU A 540 -27.00 -4.08 -16.31
C LEU A 540 -25.88 -3.69 -17.25
N LEU A 541 -24.68 -3.46 -16.71
CA LEU A 541 -23.47 -3.13 -17.46
C LEU A 541 -22.44 -4.24 -17.34
N THR A 542 -21.96 -4.78 -18.45
CA THR A 542 -20.90 -5.79 -18.43
C THR A 542 -19.75 -5.42 -19.36
N CYS A 543 -18.56 -5.93 -19.02
CA CYS A 543 -17.37 -5.89 -19.86
C CYS A 543 -17.00 -7.32 -20.25
N PRO A 544 -17.31 -7.78 -21.46
CA PRO A 544 -16.89 -9.10 -21.92
C PRO A 544 -15.37 -9.28 -21.84
N ASN A 545 -14.95 -10.44 -21.33
CA ASN A 545 -13.54 -10.82 -21.14
C ASN A 545 -12.74 -9.99 -20.11
N MET A 546 -13.35 -9.14 -19.33
CA MET A 546 -12.70 -8.61 -18.12
C MET A 546 -12.35 -9.77 -17.16
N SER A 547 -11.29 -9.64 -16.36
CA SER A 547 -10.79 -10.69 -15.46
C SER A 547 -11.90 -11.32 -14.64
N GLU A 548 -12.73 -10.49 -13.99
CA GLU A 548 -13.84 -10.95 -13.15
C GLU A 548 -14.87 -11.77 -13.94
N SER A 549 -15.18 -11.37 -15.18
CA SER A 549 -16.09 -12.11 -16.06
C SER A 549 -15.65 -13.54 -16.34
N THR A 550 -14.34 -13.79 -16.31
CA THR A 550 -13.78 -15.14 -16.52
C THR A 550 -14.00 -16.05 -15.34
N ILE A 551 -14.06 -15.48 -14.13
CA ILE A 551 -14.34 -16.21 -12.90
C ILE A 551 -15.78 -16.77 -12.95
N TYR A 552 -16.77 -15.93 -13.26
CA TYR A 552 -18.17 -16.36 -13.38
C TYR A 552 -18.37 -17.46 -14.42
N ARG A 553 -17.78 -17.29 -15.62
CA ARG A 553 -17.88 -18.29 -16.68
C ARG A 553 -17.24 -19.64 -16.34
N SER A 554 -16.14 -19.63 -15.58
CA SER A 554 -15.45 -20.87 -15.20
C SER A 554 -16.08 -21.53 -13.98
N ARG A 555 -16.56 -20.76 -13.03
CA ARG A 555 -17.15 -21.26 -11.79
C ARG A 555 -18.57 -21.78 -12.00
N SER A 556 -19.37 -21.05 -12.79
CA SER A 556 -20.78 -21.35 -13.05
C SER A 556 -21.09 -21.34 -14.55
N PRO A 557 -20.72 -22.42 -15.30
CA PRO A 557 -20.93 -22.47 -16.77
C PRO A 557 -22.39 -22.36 -17.20
N ASN A 558 -23.33 -22.72 -16.33
CA ASN A 558 -24.77 -22.64 -16.57
C ASN A 558 -25.43 -21.46 -15.81
N GLY A 559 -24.64 -20.64 -15.12
CA GLY A 559 -25.12 -19.46 -14.40
C GLY A 559 -25.54 -18.33 -15.35
N PHE A 560 -26.24 -17.35 -14.78
CA PHE A 560 -26.80 -16.23 -15.54
C PHE A 560 -25.76 -15.54 -16.44
N TYR A 561 -24.60 -15.16 -15.89
CA TYR A 561 -23.59 -14.46 -16.70
C TYR A 561 -23.02 -15.33 -17.82
N ALA A 562 -22.78 -16.61 -17.58
CA ALA A 562 -22.27 -17.51 -18.61
C ALA A 562 -23.26 -17.68 -19.77
N ARG A 563 -24.57 -17.80 -19.46
CA ARG A 563 -25.67 -17.87 -20.44
C ARG A 563 -25.77 -16.54 -21.21
N LEU A 564 -25.80 -15.38 -20.53
CA LEU A 564 -25.81 -14.06 -21.14
C LEU A 564 -24.61 -13.84 -22.09
N SER A 565 -23.42 -14.30 -21.67
CA SER A 565 -22.18 -14.16 -22.46
C SER A 565 -22.19 -14.99 -23.77
N ARG A 566 -22.98 -16.07 -23.82
CA ARG A 566 -23.24 -16.88 -25.02
C ARG A 566 -24.33 -16.32 -25.91
N GLY A 567 -24.96 -15.20 -25.51
CA GLY A 567 -25.98 -14.51 -26.32
C GLY A 567 -27.41 -14.97 -26.00
N GLU A 568 -27.63 -15.69 -24.92
CA GLU A 568 -28.99 -16.04 -24.49
C GLU A 568 -29.77 -14.77 -24.15
N LYS A 569 -31.02 -14.72 -24.56
CA LYS A 569 -31.96 -13.60 -24.33
C LYS A 569 -32.81 -13.89 -23.12
N PHE A 570 -33.04 -12.88 -22.31
CA PHE A 570 -33.91 -12.91 -21.15
C PHE A 570 -35.00 -11.84 -21.32
N ASP A 571 -36.24 -12.17 -21.04
CA ASP A 571 -37.43 -11.32 -21.21
C ASP A 571 -37.34 -10.01 -20.39
N TRP A 572 -36.62 -10.04 -19.29
CA TRP A 572 -36.43 -8.90 -18.39
C TRP A 572 -35.19 -8.02 -18.75
N LEU A 573 -34.47 -8.36 -19.84
CA LEU A 573 -33.31 -7.62 -20.31
C LEU A 573 -33.51 -7.11 -21.73
N THR A 574 -33.62 -5.79 -21.87
CA THR A 574 -33.71 -5.13 -23.18
C THR A 574 -32.32 -4.53 -23.51
N PRO A 575 -31.67 -4.96 -24.60
CA PRO A 575 -30.37 -4.39 -25.00
C PRO A 575 -30.46 -2.88 -25.24
N VAL A 576 -29.49 -2.13 -24.69
CA VAL A 576 -29.32 -0.70 -24.99
C VAL A 576 -28.14 -0.56 -25.94
N PRO A 577 -28.33 0.05 -27.12
CA PRO A 577 -27.26 0.18 -28.12
C PRO A 577 -26.18 1.10 -27.60
N LEU A 578 -24.93 0.65 -27.73
CA LEU A 578 -23.72 1.42 -27.49
C LEU A 578 -22.97 1.60 -28.81
N PRO A 579 -22.07 2.59 -28.93
CA PRO A 579 -21.22 2.75 -30.11
C PRO A 579 -20.51 1.43 -30.48
N ALA A 580 -20.35 1.12 -31.76
CA ALA A 580 -19.74 -0.12 -32.23
C ALA A 580 -18.30 -0.32 -31.70
N SER A 581 -17.59 0.75 -31.37
CA SER A 581 -16.26 0.72 -30.74
C SER A 581 -16.26 0.44 -29.24
N SER A 582 -17.45 0.43 -28.57
CA SER A 582 -17.55 0.22 -27.13
C SER A 582 -17.13 -1.20 -26.76
N PRO A 583 -16.27 -1.36 -25.74
CA PRO A 583 -15.94 -2.68 -25.18
C PRO A 583 -17.04 -3.20 -24.25
N LEU A 584 -18.01 -2.37 -23.91
CA LEU A 584 -19.06 -2.64 -22.93
C LEU A 584 -20.33 -3.15 -23.59
N LYS A 585 -21.16 -3.87 -22.83
CA LYS A 585 -22.52 -4.24 -23.19
C LYS A 585 -23.47 -3.74 -22.12
N LEU A 586 -24.62 -3.22 -22.53
CA LEU A 586 -25.61 -2.59 -21.66
C LEU A 586 -27.01 -3.12 -21.92
N TRP A 587 -27.77 -3.34 -20.87
CA TRP A 587 -29.18 -3.72 -20.93
C TRP A 587 -29.99 -2.89 -19.94
N ARG A 588 -31.25 -2.62 -20.30
CA ARG A 588 -32.26 -2.12 -19.37
C ARG A 588 -32.88 -3.31 -18.65
N ILE A 589 -33.10 -3.19 -17.35
CA ILE A 589 -33.74 -4.17 -16.47
C ILE A 589 -35.23 -3.79 -16.32
N SER A 590 -36.14 -4.76 -16.51
CA SER A 590 -37.59 -4.58 -16.33
C SER A 590 -38.14 -5.38 -15.15
#